data_9ccdbb83b6e466222855376ce8ab23ff
#
_entry.id   9ccdbb83b6e466222855376ce8ab23ff
#
_cell.length_a   1.000
_cell.length_b   1.000
_cell.length_c   1.000
_cell.angle_alpha   90.00
_cell.angle_beta   90.00
_cell.angle_gamma   90.00
#
_symmetry.space_group_name_H-M   'P 1'
#
loop_
_entity.id
_entity.type
_entity.pdbx_description
1 polymer ?
#
loop_
_entity_poly.entity_id
_entity_poly.type
_entity_poly.pdbx_seq_one_letter_code
_entity_poly.pdbx_strand_id
1 'polypeptide(L)'
;MSTHNDEQHEAGADEQEHGHPKKPKRIRRWALLVVVLSVAALAWSCVFHGGLTRKPASFLTTSDAVVAVRLGSGWSTLGDDFRYNDYDGWIVLLDADGRGQVAAVNNVLHGDVLWNERGVFYGSSSHDFLTTEAGTQGFERRYYRSDERQRYALPDGALAVVYGDESGYVVNTVHVDGRVTSVENDKTGGPVGQCGSRILAIIDTKEFRVASAAVFAAYAARSGDKKPPTTLTAVVQLNDHDGEEPPVLAVAPEIDGLNSLQHMFACEGDVITMPSVLADEAAASSHGSTSERQRTLVLQRWDLSTGERSIIPVLDEAGNPLELNDEQGVSEYEAIRVGSEYRFVSWGGDAFAVDLTSGQGRHLFSVDVPTSEFPWSFQVTETGVYTLKARGVDRVVTLSYRPWEGGEWRDIFTTRDLAYYLKEGVLTPTLDIQSFALRPGWDGGAQ
;
A
#
# COMPACT_ATOMS: atom_id res chain seq x y z
N MET A 1 -67.52 11.95 -0.94
CA MET A 1 -68.27 13.14 -1.40
C MET A 1 -67.68 13.49 -2.74
N SER A 2 -68.49 13.14 -3.74
CA SER A 2 -69.15 13.98 -4.79
C SER A 2 -68.18 14.15 -5.93
N THR A 3 -68.41 13.55 -7.00
CA THR A 3 -69.43 13.36 -8.12
C THR A 3 -68.84 13.95 -9.39
N HIS A 4 -68.71 13.05 -10.37
CA HIS A 4 -69.41 13.08 -11.70
C HIS A 4 -69.11 14.26 -12.61
N ASN A 5 -68.65 14.02 -13.84
CA ASN A 5 -69.49 13.94 -14.98
C ASN A 5 -68.78 13.43 -16.27
N ASP A 6 -69.47 12.51 -16.92
CA ASP A 6 -69.33 12.10 -18.32
C ASP A 6 -69.66 13.23 -19.29
N GLU A 7 -69.03 13.23 -20.44
CA GLU A 7 -69.67 13.57 -21.71
C GLU A 7 -68.99 12.92 -22.92
N GLN A 8 -69.72 12.05 -23.55
CA GLN A 8 -69.42 11.44 -24.84
C GLN A 8 -69.64 12.48 -25.96
N HIS A 9 -68.79 12.46 -26.97
CA HIS A 9 -69.15 12.87 -28.33
C HIS A 9 -68.49 11.94 -29.35
N GLU A 10 -69.35 11.15 -29.98
CA GLU A 10 -69.13 10.50 -31.28
C GLU A 10 -69.06 11.56 -32.37
N ALA A 11 -68.20 11.39 -33.34
CA ALA A 11 -68.49 11.46 -34.76
C ALA A 11 -67.26 11.40 -35.67
N GLY A 12 -67.32 10.56 -36.66
CA GLY A 12 -66.86 10.87 -37.99
C GLY A 12 -65.62 10.12 -38.48
N ALA A 13 -65.89 9.04 -39.18
CA ALA A 13 -64.95 8.34 -40.04
C ALA A 13 -64.53 9.22 -41.24
N ASP A 14 -63.23 9.23 -41.53
CA ASP A 14 -62.71 9.41 -42.89
C ASP A 14 -61.43 8.60 -43.08
N GLU A 15 -61.59 7.53 -43.83
CA GLU A 15 -60.45 6.69 -44.31
C GLU A 15 -59.69 7.44 -45.39
N GLN A 16 -58.53 7.97 -45.08
CA GLN A 16 -57.55 8.36 -46.10
C GLN A 16 -56.36 7.39 -46.03
N GLU A 17 -56.36 6.48 -47.01
CA GLU A 17 -55.22 5.61 -47.38
C GLU A 17 -54.00 6.45 -47.74
N HIS A 18 -53.11 6.70 -46.75
CA HIS A 18 -51.81 7.30 -46.99
C HIS A 18 -50.77 6.19 -47.27
N GLY A 19 -50.48 6.02 -48.55
CA GLY A 19 -49.40 5.18 -49.05
C GLY A 19 -48.06 5.51 -48.35
N HIS A 20 -47.57 4.60 -47.49
CA HIS A 20 -46.26 4.71 -46.85
C HIS A 20 -45.13 4.67 -47.91
N PRO A 21 -44.28 5.68 -48.01
CA PRO A 21 -43.13 5.64 -48.90
C PRO A 21 -42.15 4.53 -48.42
N LYS A 22 -41.92 3.52 -49.27
CA LYS A 22 -40.94 2.47 -49.05
C LYS A 22 -39.55 3.12 -48.92
N LYS A 23 -39.03 3.28 -47.66
CA LYS A 23 -37.72 3.79 -47.39
C LYS A 23 -36.67 2.92 -48.12
N PRO A 24 -35.74 3.51 -48.86
CA PRO A 24 -34.83 2.79 -49.70
C PRO A 24 -33.89 1.87 -48.85
N LYS A 25 -33.82 0.59 -49.20
CA LYS A 25 -33.02 -0.46 -48.54
C LYS A 25 -31.54 -0.07 -48.37
N ARG A 26 -31.02 0.90 -49.12
CA ARG A 26 -29.67 1.46 -49.02
C ARG A 26 -29.40 2.16 -47.69
N ILE A 27 -30.33 2.94 -47.15
CA ILE A 27 -30.15 3.70 -45.89
C ILE A 27 -29.97 2.74 -44.70
N ARG A 28 -30.73 1.62 -44.67
CA ARG A 28 -30.57 0.60 -43.63
C ARG A 28 -29.18 -0.06 -43.63
N ARG A 29 -28.58 -0.30 -44.78
CA ARG A 29 -27.25 -0.90 -44.91
C ARG A 29 -26.16 0.05 -44.43
N TRP A 30 -26.24 1.34 -44.72
CA TRP A 30 -25.30 2.35 -44.24
C TRP A 30 -25.42 2.56 -42.71
N ALA A 31 -26.64 2.59 -42.17
CA ALA A 31 -26.86 2.69 -40.74
C ALA A 31 -26.27 1.47 -39.97
N LEU A 32 -26.45 0.27 -40.53
CA LEU A 32 -25.89 -0.95 -39.95
C LEU A 32 -24.35 -0.95 -39.99
N LEU A 33 -23.77 -0.46 -41.09
CA LEU A 33 -22.33 -0.37 -41.25
C LEU A 33 -21.70 0.66 -40.28
N VAL A 34 -22.36 1.80 -40.07
CA VAL A 34 -21.94 2.80 -39.06
C VAL A 34 -22.02 2.24 -37.64
N VAL A 35 -23.10 1.52 -37.30
CA VAL A 35 -23.21 0.88 -35.99
C VAL A 35 -22.15 -0.18 -35.79
N VAL A 36 -21.88 -1.02 -36.78
CA VAL A 36 -20.82 -2.05 -36.69
C VAL A 36 -19.42 -1.41 -36.57
N LEU A 37 -19.15 -0.35 -37.31
CA LEU A 37 -17.88 0.38 -37.21
C LEU A 37 -17.74 1.10 -35.88
N SER A 38 -18.82 1.67 -35.35
CA SER A 38 -18.83 2.32 -34.04
C SER A 38 -18.64 1.30 -32.90
N VAL A 39 -19.29 0.13 -32.99
CA VAL A 39 -19.10 -0.97 -32.03
C VAL A 39 -17.68 -1.55 -32.15
N ALA A 40 -17.16 -1.70 -33.36
CA ALA A 40 -15.78 -2.14 -33.58
C ALA A 40 -14.74 -1.13 -33.04
N ALA A 41 -14.98 0.18 -33.26
CA ALA A 41 -14.12 1.24 -32.74
C ALA A 41 -14.19 1.33 -31.20
N LEU A 42 -15.40 1.17 -30.62
CA LEU A 42 -15.57 1.07 -29.17
C LEU A 42 -14.92 -0.19 -28.60
N ALA A 43 -15.08 -1.34 -29.23
CA ALA A 43 -14.43 -2.57 -28.83
C ALA A 43 -12.90 -2.46 -28.95
N TRP A 44 -12.40 -1.83 -30.03
CA TRP A 44 -10.97 -1.56 -30.21
C TRP A 44 -10.44 -0.60 -29.14
N SER A 45 -11.16 0.48 -28.83
CA SER A 45 -10.76 1.43 -27.78
C SER A 45 -10.82 0.82 -26.38
N CYS A 46 -11.67 -0.20 -26.15
CA CYS A 46 -11.74 -0.92 -24.88
C CYS A 46 -10.64 -1.96 -24.68
N VAL A 47 -9.97 -2.42 -25.76
CA VAL A 47 -8.95 -3.47 -25.71
C VAL A 47 -7.54 -2.89 -25.57
N PHE A 48 -7.27 -1.72 -26.16
CA PHE A 48 -5.95 -1.11 -26.16
C PHE A 48 -6.00 0.31 -25.55
N HIS A 49 -5.54 0.41 -24.30
CA HIS A 49 -5.34 1.69 -23.65
C HIS A 49 -3.86 1.84 -23.31
N GLY A 50 -3.20 2.78 -23.96
CA GLY A 50 -1.82 3.12 -23.65
C GLY A 50 -0.78 2.03 -23.96
N GLY A 51 -1.08 1.04 -24.83
CA GLY A 51 -0.17 -0.07 -25.15
C GLY A 51 -0.31 -1.29 -24.22
N LEU A 52 -0.96 -1.14 -23.03
CA LEU A 52 -1.26 -2.27 -22.15
C LEU A 52 -2.51 -3.02 -22.60
N THR A 53 -2.46 -4.34 -22.59
CA THR A 53 -3.62 -5.19 -22.87
C THR A 53 -4.57 -5.19 -21.66
N ARG A 54 -5.73 -4.55 -21.80
CA ARG A 54 -6.75 -4.55 -20.75
C ARG A 54 -7.46 -5.89 -20.66
N LYS A 55 -7.50 -6.47 -19.46
CA LYS A 55 -8.17 -7.73 -19.15
C LYS A 55 -9.10 -7.58 -17.95
N PRO A 56 -10.16 -8.40 -17.85
CA PRO A 56 -10.81 -8.60 -16.54
C PRO A 56 -9.81 -9.17 -15.53
N ALA A 57 -9.93 -8.81 -14.26
CA ALA A 57 -8.99 -9.24 -13.22
C ALA A 57 -8.81 -10.77 -13.18
N SER A 58 -9.89 -11.54 -13.38
CA SER A 58 -9.87 -13.01 -13.42
C SER A 58 -9.03 -13.64 -14.55
N PHE A 59 -8.64 -12.84 -15.57
CA PHE A 59 -7.83 -13.30 -16.71
C PHE A 59 -6.39 -12.77 -16.69
N LEU A 60 -5.99 -12.07 -15.64
CA LEU A 60 -4.59 -11.71 -15.46
C LEU A 60 -3.77 -12.97 -15.17
N THR A 61 -2.54 -12.99 -15.70
CA THR A 61 -1.56 -14.05 -15.47
C THR A 61 -0.17 -13.47 -15.27
N THR A 62 0.66 -14.12 -14.47
CA THR A 62 2.04 -13.66 -14.23
C THR A 62 3.02 -14.07 -15.32
N SER A 63 2.66 -14.93 -16.26
CA SER A 63 3.50 -15.56 -17.30
C SER A 63 4.86 -14.89 -17.60
N ASP A 64 4.85 -13.79 -18.36
CA ASP A 64 6.06 -13.06 -18.76
C ASP A 64 6.32 -11.82 -17.89
N ALA A 65 5.44 -11.56 -16.91
CA ALA A 65 5.56 -10.39 -16.07
C ALA A 65 6.75 -10.51 -15.10
N VAL A 66 7.43 -9.40 -14.89
CA VAL A 66 8.56 -9.28 -13.96
C VAL A 66 8.33 -8.16 -12.93
N VAL A 67 7.37 -7.26 -13.20
CA VAL A 67 6.97 -6.18 -12.30
C VAL A 67 5.45 -6.16 -12.17
N ALA A 68 4.95 -6.11 -10.95
CA ALA A 68 3.55 -5.86 -10.64
C ALA A 68 3.43 -4.44 -10.05
N VAL A 69 2.49 -3.64 -10.54
CA VAL A 69 2.30 -2.25 -10.11
C VAL A 69 0.87 -2.04 -9.64
N ARG A 70 0.69 -1.47 -8.46
CA ARG A 70 -0.58 -1.01 -7.93
C ARG A 70 -0.75 0.47 -8.22
N LEU A 71 -1.82 0.83 -8.93
CA LEU A 71 -2.21 2.20 -9.17
C LEU A 71 -3.52 2.49 -8.45
N GLY A 72 -3.61 3.64 -7.82
CA GLY A 72 -4.82 4.07 -7.13
C GLY A 72 -4.83 5.56 -6.86
N SER A 73 -5.95 6.09 -6.37
CA SER A 73 -6.02 7.48 -5.93
C SER A 73 -5.24 7.66 -4.64
N GLY A 74 -4.32 8.62 -4.62
CA GLY A 74 -3.56 9.00 -3.42
C GLY A 74 -4.30 10.02 -2.56
N TRP A 75 -3.77 10.32 -1.37
CA TRP A 75 -4.29 11.36 -0.47
C TRP A 75 -4.36 12.75 -1.10
N SER A 76 -3.43 13.06 -2.01
CA SER A 76 -3.34 14.37 -2.66
C SER A 76 -4.50 14.67 -3.62
N THR A 77 -5.21 13.64 -4.07
CA THR A 77 -6.34 13.75 -5.01
C THR A 77 -7.70 13.74 -4.31
N LEU A 78 -7.70 13.43 -3.02
CA LEU A 78 -8.89 13.43 -2.18
C LEU A 78 -9.07 14.84 -1.61
N GLY A 79 -9.70 15.77 -2.37
CA GLY A 79 -10.23 17.00 -1.78
C GLY A 79 -11.24 16.66 -0.67
N ASP A 80 -11.64 17.67 0.14
CA ASP A 80 -12.53 17.55 1.32
C ASP A 80 -13.85 16.77 1.12
N ASP A 81 -14.20 16.40 -0.11
CA ASP A 81 -15.32 15.52 -0.47
C ASP A 81 -14.86 14.05 -0.55
N PHE A 82 -14.59 13.44 0.61
CA PHE A 82 -14.35 12.01 0.78
C PHE A 82 -15.56 11.16 0.38
N ARG A 83 -15.88 11.12 -0.89
CA ARG A 83 -16.69 10.05 -1.43
C ARG A 83 -15.74 9.04 -2.03
N TYR A 84 -15.52 7.95 -1.28
CA TYR A 84 -14.87 6.74 -1.79
C TYR A 84 -15.49 6.36 -3.13
N ASN A 85 -14.90 6.84 -4.22
CA ASN A 85 -15.21 6.28 -5.51
C ASN A 85 -14.46 4.93 -5.57
N ASP A 86 -15.19 3.86 -5.28
CA ASP A 86 -14.74 2.46 -5.31
C ASP A 86 -14.12 2.01 -6.64
N TYR A 87 -13.90 2.90 -7.60
CA TYR A 87 -13.76 2.52 -9.01
C TYR A 87 -12.40 2.74 -9.64
N ASP A 88 -11.48 3.46 -9.00
CA ASP A 88 -10.28 3.93 -9.69
C ASP A 88 -8.97 3.32 -9.19
N GLY A 89 -8.95 2.01 -9.05
CA GLY A 89 -7.71 1.28 -8.82
C GLY A 89 -7.39 0.33 -9.97
N TRP A 90 -6.10 0.10 -10.20
CA TRP A 90 -5.61 -0.80 -11.24
C TRP A 90 -4.47 -1.66 -10.73
N ILE A 91 -4.41 -2.89 -11.22
CA ILE A 91 -3.22 -3.74 -11.14
C ILE A 91 -2.63 -3.87 -12.54
N VAL A 92 -1.33 -3.64 -12.66
CA VAL A 92 -0.58 -3.72 -13.91
C VAL A 92 0.52 -4.76 -13.75
N LEU A 93 0.66 -5.64 -14.72
CA LEU A 93 1.72 -6.64 -14.79
C LEU A 93 2.58 -6.35 -16.01
N LEU A 94 3.85 -6.00 -15.81
CA LEU A 94 4.80 -5.61 -16.85
C LEU A 94 5.86 -6.68 -17.07
N ASP A 95 6.22 -6.91 -18.33
CA ASP A 95 7.39 -7.69 -18.74
C ASP A 95 8.69 -6.86 -18.63
N ALA A 96 9.82 -7.46 -18.97
CA ALA A 96 11.13 -6.83 -18.92
C ALA A 96 11.29 -5.63 -19.90
N ASP A 97 10.42 -5.51 -20.91
CA ASP A 97 10.39 -4.41 -21.85
C ASP A 97 9.43 -3.28 -21.43
N GLY A 98 8.76 -3.43 -20.27
CA GLY A 98 7.75 -2.48 -19.78
C GLY A 98 6.40 -2.56 -20.49
N ARG A 99 6.12 -3.67 -21.21
CA ARG A 99 4.82 -3.98 -21.83
C ARG A 99 4.04 -4.90 -20.92
N GLY A 100 2.73 -5.05 -21.14
CA GLY A 100 2.03 -6.02 -20.28
C GLY A 100 0.52 -5.96 -20.29
N GLN A 101 -0.05 -6.29 -19.15
CA GLN A 101 -1.47 -6.46 -18.92
C GLN A 101 -1.93 -5.54 -17.80
N VAL A 102 -3.19 -5.10 -17.88
CA VAL A 102 -3.80 -4.25 -16.86
C VAL A 102 -5.23 -4.69 -16.59
N ALA A 103 -5.64 -4.66 -15.33
CA ALA A 103 -7.02 -4.89 -14.92
C ALA A 103 -7.48 -3.82 -13.95
N ALA A 104 -8.73 -3.42 -14.08
CA ALA A 104 -9.39 -2.60 -13.09
C ALA A 104 -9.66 -3.42 -11.83
N VAL A 105 -9.38 -2.85 -10.69
CA VAL A 105 -9.72 -3.35 -9.35
C VAL A 105 -10.22 -2.16 -8.55
N ASN A 106 -11.13 -2.41 -7.61
CA ASN A 106 -11.59 -1.31 -6.76
C ASN A 106 -10.43 -0.73 -5.97
N ASN A 107 -10.46 0.58 -5.75
CA ASN A 107 -9.40 1.26 -5.01
C ASN A 107 -9.40 0.85 -3.53
N VAL A 108 -8.23 0.90 -2.93
CA VAL A 108 -7.98 0.87 -1.49
C VAL A 108 -6.88 1.88 -1.23
N LEU A 109 -6.98 2.64 -0.14
CA LEU A 109 -5.92 3.59 0.22
C LEU A 109 -4.65 2.82 0.57
N HIS A 110 -3.50 3.37 0.18
CA HIS A 110 -2.18 2.75 0.38
C HIS A 110 -2.10 1.30 -0.10
N GLY A 111 -2.82 1.01 -1.22
CA GLY A 111 -2.87 -0.35 -1.77
C GLY A 111 -1.47 -0.87 -2.08
N ASP A 112 -1.11 -1.95 -1.40
CA ASP A 112 0.17 -2.62 -1.56
C ASP A 112 0.07 -3.82 -2.51
N VAL A 113 1.21 -4.22 -3.07
CA VAL A 113 1.37 -5.42 -3.88
C VAL A 113 2.56 -6.23 -3.39
N LEU A 114 2.33 -7.51 -3.13
CA LEU A 114 3.35 -8.46 -2.74
C LEU A 114 3.53 -9.49 -3.85
N TRP A 115 4.76 -9.75 -4.28
CA TRP A 115 5.08 -10.84 -5.20
C TRP A 115 6.00 -11.84 -4.51
N ASN A 116 5.56 -13.08 -4.41
CA ASN A 116 6.33 -14.18 -3.86
C ASN A 116 6.22 -15.44 -4.73
N GLU A 117 6.74 -16.56 -4.26
CA GLU A 117 6.70 -17.87 -4.95
C GLU A 117 5.28 -18.32 -5.34
N ARG A 118 4.24 -17.87 -4.61
CA ARG A 118 2.85 -18.21 -4.91
C ARG A 118 2.26 -17.38 -6.03
N GLY A 119 2.80 -16.20 -6.31
CA GLY A 119 2.28 -15.26 -7.29
C GLY A 119 2.18 -13.82 -6.75
N VAL A 120 1.41 -13.00 -7.45
CA VAL A 120 1.15 -11.59 -7.11
C VAL A 120 -0.09 -11.49 -6.24
N PHE A 121 0.07 -10.98 -5.03
CA PHE A 121 -0.98 -10.78 -4.04
C PHE A 121 -1.29 -9.30 -3.88
N TYR A 122 -2.54 -8.91 -4.10
CA TYR A 122 -3.01 -7.52 -4.03
C TYR A 122 -4.47 -7.45 -3.62
N GLY A 123 -4.97 -6.26 -3.28
CA GLY A 123 -6.33 -6.08 -2.79
C GLY A 123 -7.19 -5.09 -3.57
N SER A 124 -8.48 -5.15 -3.27
CA SER A 124 -9.49 -4.15 -3.59
C SER A 124 -10.27 -3.79 -2.32
N SER A 125 -11.27 -2.94 -2.39
CA SER A 125 -12.13 -2.60 -1.25
C SER A 125 -12.82 -3.82 -0.61
N SER A 126 -13.03 -4.92 -1.34
CA SER A 126 -13.85 -6.07 -0.88
C SER A 126 -13.19 -7.43 -1.03
N HIS A 127 -12.12 -7.55 -1.79
CA HIS A 127 -11.46 -8.83 -2.08
C HIS A 127 -9.94 -8.70 -2.03
N ASP A 128 -9.30 -9.78 -1.64
CA ASP A 128 -7.89 -10.04 -1.90
C ASP A 128 -7.76 -10.94 -3.12
N PHE A 129 -6.72 -10.74 -3.92
CA PHE A 129 -6.48 -11.48 -5.15
C PHE A 129 -5.09 -12.09 -5.16
N LEU A 130 -5.01 -13.31 -5.66
CA LEU A 130 -3.75 -13.97 -5.97
C LEU A 130 -3.71 -14.29 -7.46
N THR A 131 -2.81 -13.63 -8.18
CA THR A 131 -2.57 -13.87 -9.61
C THR A 131 -1.34 -14.76 -9.78
N THR A 132 -1.50 -15.82 -10.52
CA THR A 132 -0.48 -16.82 -10.84
C THR A 132 -0.33 -16.97 -12.37
N GLU A 133 0.51 -17.88 -12.82
CA GLU A 133 0.56 -18.26 -14.25
C GLU A 133 -0.75 -18.89 -14.76
N ALA A 134 -1.51 -19.53 -13.86
CA ALA A 134 -2.78 -20.17 -14.20
C ALA A 134 -3.98 -19.21 -14.24
N GLY A 135 -3.83 -18.00 -13.75
CA GLY A 135 -4.90 -16.98 -13.65
C GLY A 135 -5.00 -16.36 -12.27
N THR A 136 -6.08 -15.63 -12.05
CA THR A 136 -6.34 -14.90 -10.81
C THR A 136 -7.47 -15.54 -10.02
N GLN A 137 -7.23 -15.78 -8.75
CA GLN A 137 -8.22 -16.19 -7.75
C GLN A 137 -8.54 -15.01 -6.83
N GLY A 138 -9.82 -14.76 -6.59
CA GLY A 138 -10.31 -13.75 -5.63
C GLY A 138 -10.76 -14.41 -4.33
N PHE A 139 -10.53 -13.74 -3.22
CA PHE A 139 -10.90 -14.14 -1.87
C PHE A 139 -11.71 -13.02 -1.25
N GLU A 140 -13.00 -13.25 -0.99
CA GLU A 140 -13.88 -12.28 -0.38
C GLU A 140 -13.47 -12.01 1.07
N ARG A 141 -13.44 -10.73 1.45
CA ARG A 141 -13.13 -10.31 2.82
C ARG A 141 -14.39 -10.27 3.67
N ARG A 142 -14.28 -10.74 4.90
CA ARG A 142 -15.37 -10.65 5.87
C ARG A 142 -15.62 -9.21 6.33
N TYR A 143 -14.55 -8.42 6.47
CA TYR A 143 -14.61 -7.04 6.94
C TYR A 143 -14.09 -6.11 5.86
N TYR A 144 -14.82 -5.02 5.64
CA TYR A 144 -14.47 -3.99 4.69
C TYR A 144 -13.74 -2.87 5.44
N ARG A 145 -12.47 -2.69 5.15
CA ARG A 145 -11.66 -1.55 5.58
C ARG A 145 -11.06 -0.90 4.34
N SER A 146 -10.95 0.41 4.39
CA SER A 146 -10.59 1.22 3.22
C SER A 146 -9.10 1.48 3.08
N ASP A 147 -8.34 1.25 4.13
CA ASP A 147 -6.93 1.60 4.23
C ASP A 147 -6.11 0.32 4.43
N GLU A 148 -5.24 0.03 3.49
CA GLU A 148 -4.33 -1.09 3.56
C GLU A 148 -3.02 -0.62 4.21
N ARG A 149 -2.49 -1.41 5.15
CA ARG A 149 -1.26 -1.08 5.85
C ARG A 149 -0.07 -1.82 5.29
N GLN A 150 -0.16 -3.13 5.12
CA GLN A 150 0.93 -3.95 4.63
C GLN A 150 0.46 -5.35 4.26
N ARG A 151 1.20 -6.00 3.34
CA ARG A 151 1.04 -7.42 2.97
C ARG A 151 2.26 -8.23 3.38
N TYR A 152 2.01 -9.47 3.80
CA TYR A 152 3.05 -10.36 4.31
C TYR A 152 2.94 -11.76 3.70
N ALA A 153 4.11 -12.35 3.40
CA ALA A 153 4.25 -13.78 3.14
C ALA A 153 4.65 -14.49 4.45
N LEU A 154 3.77 -15.37 4.96
CA LEU A 154 4.05 -16.10 6.18
C LEU A 154 4.90 -17.36 5.89
N PRO A 155 5.69 -17.86 6.87
CA PRO A 155 6.59 -18.99 6.67
C PRO A 155 5.90 -20.30 6.27
N ASP A 156 4.62 -20.48 6.64
CA ASP A 156 3.79 -21.62 6.24
C ASP A 156 3.22 -21.50 4.82
N GLY A 157 3.58 -20.43 4.10
CA GLY A 157 3.09 -20.12 2.77
C GLY A 157 1.74 -19.40 2.75
N ALA A 158 1.13 -19.09 3.89
CA ALA A 158 -0.05 -18.25 3.92
C ALA A 158 0.31 -16.79 3.56
N LEU A 159 -0.68 -16.05 3.11
CA LEU A 159 -0.55 -14.63 2.75
C LEU A 159 -1.43 -13.82 3.69
N ALA A 160 -0.86 -12.89 4.43
CA ALA A 160 -1.58 -12.03 5.34
C ALA A 160 -1.60 -10.59 4.82
N VAL A 161 -2.66 -9.87 5.15
CA VAL A 161 -2.78 -8.43 4.88
C VAL A 161 -3.44 -7.74 6.07
N VAL A 162 -2.89 -6.59 6.44
CA VAL A 162 -3.42 -5.74 7.50
C VAL A 162 -4.17 -4.58 6.84
N TYR A 163 -5.44 -4.45 7.19
CA TYR A 163 -6.27 -3.31 6.85
C TYR A 163 -6.58 -2.51 8.11
N GLY A 164 -6.67 -1.19 7.99
CA GLY A 164 -6.98 -0.33 9.12
C GLY A 164 -7.91 0.81 8.76
N ASP A 165 -8.50 1.39 9.80
CA ASP A 165 -9.17 2.68 9.79
C ASP A 165 -9.17 3.22 11.23
N GLU A 166 -9.94 4.28 11.49
CA GLU A 166 -10.07 4.86 12.84
C GLU A 166 -10.64 3.89 13.89
N SER A 167 -11.29 2.80 13.46
CA SER A 167 -11.88 1.80 14.37
C SER A 167 -10.91 0.69 14.76
N GLY A 168 -9.78 0.53 14.07
CA GLY A 168 -8.76 -0.47 14.38
C GLY A 168 -8.24 -1.24 13.18
N TYR A 169 -7.60 -2.37 13.44
CA TYR A 169 -6.98 -3.23 12.42
C TYR A 169 -7.78 -4.52 12.22
N VAL A 170 -7.80 -4.97 10.97
CA VAL A 170 -8.24 -6.31 10.56
C VAL A 170 -7.09 -7.01 9.87
N VAL A 171 -6.76 -8.20 10.32
CA VAL A 171 -5.80 -9.08 9.62
C VAL A 171 -6.57 -10.15 8.87
N ASN A 172 -6.48 -10.14 7.54
CA ASN A 172 -6.98 -11.23 6.71
C ASN A 172 -5.82 -12.14 6.32
N THR A 173 -6.00 -13.45 6.49
CA THR A 173 -5.01 -14.46 6.11
C THR A 173 -5.60 -15.42 5.10
N VAL A 174 -4.99 -15.51 3.93
CA VAL A 174 -5.30 -16.46 2.87
C VAL A 174 -4.36 -17.65 2.99
N HIS A 175 -4.86 -18.77 3.49
CA HIS A 175 -4.10 -20.00 3.68
C HIS A 175 -3.77 -20.68 2.34
N VAL A 176 -2.85 -21.63 2.36
CA VAL A 176 -2.42 -22.36 1.16
C VAL A 176 -3.56 -23.16 0.53
N ASP A 177 -4.49 -23.66 1.36
CA ASP A 177 -5.69 -24.39 0.93
C ASP A 177 -6.81 -23.49 0.39
N GLY A 178 -6.62 -22.17 0.38
CA GLY A 178 -7.58 -21.17 -0.09
C GLY A 178 -8.59 -20.73 0.99
N ARG A 179 -8.52 -21.26 2.19
CA ARG A 179 -9.32 -20.80 3.33
C ARG A 179 -8.89 -19.39 3.75
N VAL A 180 -9.86 -18.55 4.07
CA VAL A 180 -9.62 -17.20 4.59
C VAL A 180 -9.99 -17.16 6.08
N THR A 181 -9.09 -16.64 6.88
CA THR A 181 -9.37 -16.26 8.29
C THR A 181 -9.23 -14.75 8.44
N SER A 182 -10.06 -14.18 9.30
CA SER A 182 -10.04 -12.74 9.59
C SER A 182 -10.06 -12.53 11.08
N VAL A 183 -9.14 -11.72 11.58
CA VAL A 183 -9.05 -11.32 13.00
C VAL A 183 -9.25 -9.82 13.07
N GLU A 184 -10.23 -9.38 13.81
CA GLU A 184 -10.54 -7.97 14.05
C GLU A 184 -9.91 -7.53 15.36
N ASN A 185 -9.20 -6.41 15.33
CA ASN A 185 -8.49 -5.82 16.46
C ASN A 185 -9.02 -4.40 16.64
N ASP A 186 -10.15 -4.28 17.33
CA ASP A 186 -10.80 -2.99 17.55
C ASP A 186 -9.89 -2.01 18.30
N LYS A 187 -9.90 -0.76 17.84
CA LYS A 187 -9.17 0.36 18.44
C LYS A 187 -7.67 0.12 18.61
N THR A 188 -7.10 -0.68 17.71
CA THR A 188 -5.67 -0.92 17.63
C THR A 188 -5.13 -0.18 16.41
N GLY A 189 -4.03 0.54 16.56
CA GLY A 189 -3.37 1.29 15.49
C GLY A 189 -1.85 1.27 15.68
N GLY A 190 -1.14 2.10 14.94
CA GLY A 190 0.32 2.24 15.01
C GLY A 190 1.08 1.39 13.99
N PRO A 191 2.41 1.40 14.05
CA PRO A 191 3.25 0.63 13.12
C PRO A 191 2.98 -0.86 13.20
N VAL A 192 2.89 -1.52 12.05
CA VAL A 192 2.71 -2.97 11.94
C VAL A 192 3.94 -3.62 11.33
N GLY A 193 4.15 -4.91 11.60
CA GLY A 193 5.25 -5.66 11.04
C GLY A 193 5.11 -7.16 11.27
N GLN A 194 5.99 -7.93 10.65
CA GLN A 194 6.00 -9.39 10.72
C GLN A 194 7.16 -9.91 11.56
N CYS A 195 6.89 -10.92 12.39
CA CYS A 195 7.92 -11.69 13.08
C CYS A 195 7.58 -13.19 13.04
N GLY A 196 8.20 -13.91 12.15
CA GLY A 196 7.82 -15.30 11.84
C GLY A 196 6.41 -15.38 11.29
N SER A 197 5.54 -16.19 11.93
CA SER A 197 4.11 -16.27 11.58
C SER A 197 3.26 -15.19 12.26
N ARG A 198 3.83 -14.39 13.16
CA ARG A 198 3.11 -13.36 13.91
C ARG A 198 3.09 -12.04 13.13
N ILE A 199 1.90 -11.46 13.01
CA ILE A 199 1.72 -10.07 12.61
C ILE A 199 1.58 -9.25 13.90
N LEU A 200 2.42 -8.24 14.04
CA LEU A 200 2.56 -7.46 15.26
C LEU A 200 2.22 -6.00 15.01
N ALA A 201 1.75 -5.31 16.06
CA ALA A 201 1.66 -3.85 16.07
C ALA A 201 2.35 -3.29 17.30
N ILE A 202 2.88 -2.07 17.18
CA ILE A 202 3.32 -1.27 18.32
C ILE A 202 2.25 -0.23 18.59
N ILE A 203 1.64 -0.30 19.76
CA ILE A 203 0.53 0.55 20.16
C ILE A 203 0.95 1.47 21.31
N ASP A 204 0.33 2.63 21.36
CA ASP A 204 0.47 3.61 22.43
C ASP A 204 -0.86 3.76 23.20
N THR A 205 -0.82 3.67 24.54
CA THR A 205 -2.02 3.79 25.36
C THR A 205 -2.61 5.19 25.40
N LYS A 206 -1.86 6.20 24.95
CA LYS A 206 -2.35 7.57 24.82
C LYS A 206 -3.35 7.72 23.67
N GLU A 207 -3.07 7.05 22.56
CA GLU A 207 -3.91 7.10 21.37
C GLU A 207 -5.01 6.03 21.40
N PHE A 208 -4.73 4.83 21.92
CA PHE A 208 -5.60 3.66 21.81
C PHE A 208 -6.18 3.22 23.17
N ARG A 209 -7.23 3.92 23.61
CA ARG A 209 -7.80 3.81 24.98
C ARG A 209 -8.36 2.44 25.37
N VAL A 210 -8.69 1.55 24.44
CA VAL A 210 -9.32 0.25 24.75
C VAL A 210 -8.31 -0.83 25.02
N ALA A 211 -7.22 -0.88 24.25
CA ALA A 211 -6.10 -1.77 24.54
C ALA A 211 -5.40 -1.41 25.88
N SER A 212 -5.71 -0.25 26.45
CA SER A 212 -5.03 0.24 27.65
C SER A 212 -5.18 -0.65 28.87
N ALA A 213 -6.35 -1.25 29.12
CA ALA A 213 -6.59 -2.09 30.32
C ALA A 213 -5.70 -3.35 30.29
N ALA A 214 -5.64 -4.06 29.16
CA ALA A 214 -4.79 -5.26 29.00
C ALA A 214 -3.30 -4.89 29.06
N VAL A 215 -2.91 -3.76 28.46
CA VAL A 215 -1.53 -3.27 28.46
C VAL A 215 -1.08 -2.89 29.89
N PHE A 216 -1.90 -2.15 30.66
CA PHE A 216 -1.60 -1.84 32.04
C PHE A 216 -1.54 -3.07 32.94
N ALA A 217 -2.43 -4.05 32.73
CA ALA A 217 -2.40 -5.33 33.43
C ALA A 217 -1.13 -6.12 33.16
N ALA A 218 -0.71 -6.17 31.87
CA ALA A 218 0.53 -6.83 31.45
C ALA A 218 1.78 -6.15 32.05
N TYR A 219 1.79 -4.82 32.10
CA TYR A 219 2.87 -4.07 32.74
C TYR A 219 2.95 -4.36 34.24
N ALA A 220 1.82 -4.28 34.96
CA ALA A 220 1.77 -4.56 36.38
C ALA A 220 2.19 -5.98 36.75
N ALA A 221 1.82 -6.96 35.92
CA ALA A 221 2.22 -8.36 36.11
C ALA A 221 3.73 -8.59 35.98
N ARG A 222 4.40 -7.80 35.12
CA ARG A 222 5.85 -7.91 34.84
C ARG A 222 6.70 -7.08 35.81
N SER A 223 6.32 -5.81 36.00
CA SER A 223 7.12 -4.88 36.80
C SER A 223 6.97 -5.08 38.31
N GLY A 224 5.88 -5.68 38.74
CA GLY A 224 5.52 -5.73 40.14
C GLY A 224 5.20 -4.35 40.75
N ASP A 225 5.18 -3.30 39.93
CA ASP A 225 4.98 -1.93 40.35
C ASP A 225 3.52 -1.68 40.69
N LYS A 226 3.29 -1.08 41.88
CA LYS A 226 1.96 -0.75 42.34
C LYS A 226 1.37 0.50 41.69
N LYS A 227 2.21 1.30 41.02
CA LYS A 227 1.80 2.52 40.33
C LYS A 227 2.43 2.55 38.93
N PRO A 228 1.72 2.05 37.90
CA PRO A 228 2.20 2.10 36.53
C PRO A 228 2.36 3.55 36.05
N PRO A 229 3.22 3.79 35.05
CA PRO A 229 3.29 5.07 34.32
C PRO A 229 1.91 5.48 33.79
N THR A 230 1.78 6.74 33.45
CA THR A 230 0.52 7.28 32.89
C THR A 230 0.30 6.78 31.46
N THR A 231 1.38 6.52 30.72
CA THR A 231 1.39 6.08 29.34
C THR A 231 2.38 4.95 29.13
N LEU A 232 1.99 4.00 28.31
CA LEU A 232 2.73 2.79 27.98
C LEU A 232 2.76 2.59 26.47
N THR A 233 3.85 2.02 25.99
CA THR A 233 3.98 1.47 24.64
C THR A 233 3.98 -0.05 24.75
N ALA A 234 3.27 -0.74 23.87
CA ALA A 234 3.21 -2.19 23.88
C ALA A 234 3.37 -2.78 22.48
N VAL A 235 3.90 -4.01 22.43
CA VAL A 235 3.85 -4.86 21.25
C VAL A 235 2.72 -5.85 21.42
N VAL A 236 1.79 -5.86 20.47
CA VAL A 236 0.62 -6.75 20.46
C VAL A 236 0.64 -7.63 19.22
N GLN A 237 0.03 -8.82 19.31
CA GLN A 237 -0.14 -9.72 18.18
C GLN A 237 -1.53 -9.53 17.57
N LEU A 238 -1.58 -9.30 16.26
CA LEU A 238 -2.82 -9.00 15.53
C LEU A 238 -3.49 -10.21 14.88
N ASN A 239 -2.78 -11.32 14.69
CA ASN A 239 -3.29 -12.55 14.09
C ASN A 239 -3.27 -13.71 15.07
N ASP A 240 -3.94 -14.82 14.71
CA ASP A 240 -3.94 -16.08 15.45
C ASP A 240 -4.40 -15.97 16.92
N HIS A 241 -5.47 -15.21 17.16
CA HIS A 241 -6.13 -15.16 18.44
C HIS A 241 -7.66 -15.12 18.26
N ASP A 242 -8.38 -15.63 19.26
CA ASP A 242 -9.83 -15.70 19.27
C ASP A 242 -10.48 -14.65 20.21
N GLY A 243 -9.66 -13.81 20.86
CA GLY A 243 -10.11 -12.79 21.80
C GLY A 243 -10.50 -11.49 21.10
N GLU A 244 -11.33 -10.68 21.79
CA GLU A 244 -11.66 -9.31 21.34
C GLU A 244 -10.45 -8.38 21.44
N GLU A 245 -9.51 -8.66 22.36
CA GLU A 245 -8.30 -7.89 22.57
C GLU A 245 -7.06 -8.67 22.10
N PRO A 246 -6.13 -8.01 21.39
CA PRO A 246 -4.91 -8.66 20.93
C PRO A 246 -4.00 -9.00 22.12
N PRO A 247 -3.31 -10.17 22.10
CA PRO A 247 -2.33 -10.57 23.11
C PRO A 247 -1.19 -9.55 23.24
N VAL A 248 -0.90 -9.10 24.47
CA VAL A 248 0.22 -8.20 24.78
C VAL A 248 1.50 -9.03 24.97
N LEU A 249 2.45 -8.89 24.04
CA LEU A 249 3.71 -9.65 24.05
C LEU A 249 4.82 -8.94 24.82
N ALA A 250 4.87 -7.61 24.71
CA ALA A 250 5.87 -6.80 25.43
C ALA A 250 5.25 -5.46 25.79
N VAL A 251 5.73 -4.83 26.88
CA VAL A 251 5.23 -3.53 27.34
C VAL A 251 6.31 -2.77 28.08
N ALA A 252 6.42 -1.47 27.85
CA ALA A 252 7.35 -0.56 28.50
C ALA A 252 6.72 0.82 28.70
N PRO A 253 7.26 1.66 29.63
CA PRO A 253 6.88 3.06 29.72
C PRO A 253 7.06 3.77 28.36
N GLU A 254 6.13 4.64 27.97
CA GLU A 254 6.31 5.51 26.81
C GLU A 254 7.57 6.37 26.97
N ILE A 255 8.26 6.65 25.86
CA ILE A 255 9.37 7.59 25.80
C ILE A 255 8.91 8.79 24.99
N ASP A 256 8.89 9.95 25.62
CA ASP A 256 8.49 11.20 24.96
C ASP A 256 9.42 11.50 23.76
N GLY A 257 8.82 11.90 22.66
CA GLY A 257 9.56 12.18 21.41
C GLY A 257 10.00 10.96 20.63
N LEU A 258 9.80 9.73 21.12
CA LEU A 258 10.12 8.52 20.39
C LEU A 258 9.00 8.16 19.41
N ASN A 259 9.29 8.23 18.11
CA ASN A 259 8.36 7.85 17.04
C ASN A 259 8.91 6.65 16.28
N SER A 260 8.11 5.60 16.21
CA SER A 260 8.45 4.41 15.45
C SER A 260 8.26 4.65 13.96
N LEU A 261 9.22 4.26 13.14
CA LEU A 261 9.07 4.29 11.69
C LEU A 261 8.14 3.13 11.27
N GLN A 262 7.20 3.43 10.38
CA GLN A 262 6.14 2.48 10.03
C GLN A 262 6.69 1.27 9.23
N HIS A 263 6.12 0.09 9.49
CA HIS A 263 6.28 -1.14 8.69
C HIS A 263 7.68 -1.75 8.60
N MET A 264 8.59 -1.42 9.52
CA MET A 264 10.02 -1.74 9.41
C MET A 264 10.52 -2.61 10.56
N PHE A 265 9.99 -3.83 10.71
CA PHE A 265 10.44 -4.74 11.76
C PHE A 265 11.51 -5.71 11.25
N ALA A 266 12.72 -5.66 11.84
CA ALA A 266 13.68 -6.76 11.74
C ALA A 266 13.43 -7.74 12.88
N CYS A 267 13.23 -9.01 12.56
CA CYS A 267 12.92 -10.03 13.55
C CYS A 267 14.01 -11.11 13.60
N GLU A 268 14.45 -11.47 14.81
CA GLU A 268 15.38 -12.57 15.07
C GLU A 268 14.92 -13.35 16.30
N GLY A 269 14.35 -14.54 16.08
CA GLY A 269 13.72 -15.30 17.15
C GLY A 269 12.56 -14.52 17.79
N ASP A 270 12.65 -14.26 19.09
CA ASP A 270 11.69 -13.45 19.84
C ASP A 270 12.12 -11.99 20.01
N VAL A 271 13.13 -11.53 19.27
CA VAL A 271 13.59 -10.14 19.33
C VAL A 271 13.18 -9.42 18.06
N ILE A 272 12.40 -8.34 18.19
CA ILE A 272 12.14 -7.40 17.12
C ILE A 272 13.00 -6.15 17.31
N THR A 273 13.52 -5.64 16.20
CA THR A 273 14.27 -4.38 16.16
C THR A 273 13.67 -3.53 15.05
N MET A 274 13.45 -2.27 15.32
CA MET A 274 12.93 -1.34 14.35
C MET A 274 13.63 0.00 14.45
N PRO A 275 13.90 0.67 13.31
CA PRO A 275 14.31 2.05 13.31
C PRO A 275 13.22 2.93 13.90
N SER A 276 13.63 3.90 14.67
CA SER A 276 12.75 4.88 15.29
C SER A 276 13.47 6.22 15.33
N VAL A 277 12.71 7.27 15.47
CA VAL A 277 13.23 8.63 15.55
C VAL A 277 12.98 9.18 16.93
N LEU A 278 14.02 9.72 17.55
CA LEU A 278 13.92 10.45 18.79
C LEU A 278 14.01 11.94 18.50
N ALA A 279 12.91 12.64 18.72
CA ALA A 279 12.84 14.10 18.57
C ALA A 279 13.22 14.80 19.87
N ASP A 280 14.02 15.85 19.79
CA ASP A 280 14.34 16.68 20.95
C ASP A 280 13.14 17.59 21.28
N GLU A 281 12.47 17.34 22.42
CA GLU A 281 11.33 18.12 22.87
C GLU A 281 11.71 19.55 23.32
N ALA A 282 12.96 19.79 23.67
CA ALA A 282 13.42 21.12 24.12
C ALA A 282 13.27 22.17 23.01
N ALA A 283 13.30 21.77 21.74
CA ALA A 283 13.07 22.65 20.59
C ALA A 283 11.58 22.98 20.35
N ALA A 284 10.65 22.23 20.93
CA ALA A 284 9.20 22.38 20.70
C ALA A 284 8.56 23.55 21.49
N SER A 285 9.23 24.11 22.51
CA SER A 285 8.66 25.12 23.41
C SER A 285 8.81 26.57 22.94
N SER A 286 9.54 26.84 21.86
CA SER A 286 9.65 28.19 21.29
C SER A 286 8.54 28.41 20.25
N HIS A 287 7.46 29.06 20.66
CA HIS A 287 6.42 29.57 19.77
C HIS A 287 7.05 30.50 18.71
N GLY A 288 7.12 30.04 17.47
CA GLY A 288 7.32 30.96 16.35
C GLY A 288 8.38 30.66 15.33
N SER A 289 9.16 29.61 15.43
CA SER A 289 9.99 29.20 14.30
C SER A 289 9.75 27.72 13.98
N THR A 290 9.53 27.43 12.71
CA THR A 290 9.71 26.10 12.11
C THR A 290 11.21 25.75 12.13
N SER A 291 11.86 25.86 13.32
CA SER A 291 13.23 25.38 13.48
C SER A 291 13.19 23.87 13.28
N GLU A 292 13.92 23.39 12.31
CA GLU A 292 14.21 21.99 12.03
C GLU A 292 14.41 21.25 13.35
N ARG A 293 13.43 20.43 13.73
CA ARG A 293 13.55 19.59 14.91
C ARG A 293 14.63 18.58 14.60
N GLN A 294 15.72 18.64 15.35
CA GLN A 294 16.77 17.64 15.26
C GLN A 294 16.17 16.28 15.61
N ARG A 295 16.19 15.36 14.64
CA ARG A 295 15.64 14.03 14.76
C ARG A 295 16.79 13.05 14.63
N THR A 296 17.07 12.35 15.73
CA THR A 296 18.12 11.33 15.76
C THR A 296 17.56 9.96 15.52
N LEU A 297 18.21 9.20 14.67
CA LEU A 297 17.87 7.80 14.43
C LEU A 297 18.30 6.96 15.65
N VAL A 298 17.39 6.12 16.10
CA VAL A 298 17.62 5.11 17.13
C VAL A 298 17.06 3.78 16.68
N LEU A 299 17.57 2.67 17.22
CA LEU A 299 16.91 1.38 17.11
C LEU A 299 16.10 1.13 18.37
N GLN A 300 14.82 0.86 18.19
CA GLN A 300 13.97 0.36 19.25
C GLN A 300 13.97 -1.16 19.20
N ARG A 301 14.47 -1.80 20.25
CA ARG A 301 14.58 -3.25 20.32
C ARG A 301 13.70 -3.79 21.43
N TRP A 302 12.86 -4.78 21.09
CA TRP A 302 11.94 -5.45 21.98
C TRP A 302 12.26 -6.93 22.05
N ASP A 303 12.48 -7.44 23.25
CA ASP A 303 12.55 -8.88 23.53
C ASP A 303 11.16 -9.35 23.95
N LEU A 304 10.48 -10.09 23.06
CA LEU A 304 9.12 -10.56 23.31
C LEU A 304 9.05 -11.66 24.38
N SER A 305 10.17 -12.36 24.65
CA SER A 305 10.24 -13.42 25.66
C SER A 305 10.31 -12.85 27.06
N THR A 306 11.04 -11.74 27.25
CA THR A 306 11.15 -11.04 28.54
C THR A 306 10.16 -9.88 28.66
N GLY A 307 9.72 -9.36 27.53
CA GLY A 307 8.86 -8.17 27.45
C GLY A 307 9.59 -6.86 27.65
N GLU A 308 10.92 -6.88 27.58
CA GLU A 308 11.78 -5.70 27.80
C GLU A 308 11.99 -4.91 26.51
N ARG A 309 12.12 -3.58 26.66
CA ARG A 309 12.51 -2.66 25.59
C ARG A 309 13.87 -2.06 25.87
N SER A 310 14.71 -1.95 24.86
CA SER A 310 15.94 -1.15 24.88
C SER A 310 15.96 -0.19 23.69
N ILE A 311 16.62 0.96 23.88
CA ILE A 311 16.86 1.96 22.85
C ILE A 311 18.35 2.00 22.59
N ILE A 312 18.75 1.79 21.34
CA ILE A 312 20.15 1.78 20.90
C ILE A 312 20.34 3.02 20.03
N PRO A 313 21.17 4.00 20.43
CA PRO A 313 21.51 5.12 19.58
C PRO A 313 22.16 4.63 18.28
N VAL A 314 21.76 5.20 17.14
CA VAL A 314 22.46 4.97 15.88
C VAL A 314 23.53 6.04 15.73
N LEU A 315 24.79 5.60 15.64
CA LEU A 315 25.93 6.47 15.56
C LEU A 315 26.66 6.29 14.24
N ASP A 316 27.18 7.39 13.68
CA ASP A 316 28.07 7.35 12.53
C ASP A 316 29.46 6.80 12.89
N GLU A 317 30.36 6.67 11.91
CA GLU A 317 31.73 6.18 12.13
C GLU A 317 32.55 7.08 13.06
N ALA A 318 32.19 8.37 13.20
CA ALA A 318 32.83 9.33 14.10
C ALA A 318 32.23 9.28 15.51
N GLY A 319 31.18 8.51 15.73
CA GLY A 319 30.47 8.39 17.00
C GLY A 319 29.42 9.49 17.23
N ASN A 320 29.06 10.25 16.21
CA ASN A 320 27.97 11.22 16.30
C ASN A 320 26.62 10.56 16.06
N PRO A 321 25.52 11.03 16.68
CA PRO A 321 24.18 10.59 16.35
C PRO A 321 23.87 10.78 14.85
N LEU A 322 23.28 9.76 14.25
CA LEU A 322 22.83 9.84 12.87
C LEU A 322 21.53 10.61 12.82
N GLU A 323 21.49 11.68 12.03
CA GLU A 323 20.33 12.55 11.88
C GLU A 323 19.52 12.14 10.65
N LEU A 324 18.19 12.22 10.77
CA LEU A 324 17.26 12.07 9.65
C LEU A 324 16.73 13.44 9.25
N ASN A 325 16.83 13.73 7.95
CA ASN A 325 16.22 14.90 7.36
C ASN A 325 14.87 14.51 6.73
N ASP A 326 13.78 14.68 7.48
CA ASP A 326 12.44 14.21 7.10
C ASP A 326 11.55 15.29 6.48
N GLU A 327 12.09 16.43 6.05
CA GLU A 327 11.27 17.56 5.57
C GLU A 327 10.58 17.32 4.21
N GLN A 328 10.97 16.30 3.46
CA GLN A 328 10.43 16.01 2.13
C GLN A 328 9.75 14.64 2.14
N GLY A 329 8.46 14.65 2.43
CA GLY A 329 7.67 13.46 2.67
C GLY A 329 7.57 12.46 1.52
N VAL A 330 8.12 11.30 1.73
CA VAL A 330 7.70 10.06 1.11
C VAL A 330 6.73 9.38 2.06
N SER A 331 5.63 8.86 1.56
CA SER A 331 4.58 8.29 2.43
C SER A 331 4.90 6.90 2.99
N GLU A 332 5.99 6.28 2.55
CA GLU A 332 6.27 4.88 2.87
C GLU A 332 7.75 4.68 3.18
N TYR A 333 8.01 3.84 4.20
CA TYR A 333 9.33 3.36 4.53
C TYR A 333 9.41 1.90 4.10
N GLU A 334 10.47 1.56 3.41
CA GLU A 334 10.77 0.16 3.14
C GLU A 334 12.14 -0.20 3.70
N ALA A 335 12.24 -1.41 4.21
CA ALA A 335 13.47 -1.89 4.81
C ALA A 335 13.66 -3.39 4.61
N ILE A 336 14.93 -3.79 4.64
CA ILE A 336 15.30 -5.18 4.55
C ILE A 336 16.48 -5.49 5.49
N ARG A 337 16.47 -6.69 6.05
CA ARG A 337 17.62 -7.21 6.77
C ARG A 337 18.57 -7.94 5.83
N VAL A 338 19.84 -7.53 5.80
CA VAL A 338 20.92 -8.18 5.04
C VAL A 338 22.05 -8.56 6.01
N GLY A 339 22.08 -9.82 6.41
CA GLY A 339 23.00 -10.30 7.44
C GLY A 339 22.74 -9.65 8.82
N SER A 340 23.72 -8.97 9.40
CA SER A 340 23.57 -8.20 10.64
C SER A 340 23.12 -6.76 10.40
N GLU A 341 23.05 -6.30 9.16
CA GLU A 341 22.65 -4.95 8.84
C GLU A 341 21.16 -4.85 8.54
N TYR A 342 20.60 -3.74 8.93
CA TYR A 342 19.28 -3.28 8.52
C TYR A 342 19.45 -2.16 7.53
N ARG A 343 18.95 -2.36 6.32
CA ARG A 343 19.05 -1.39 5.22
C ARG A 343 17.67 -0.87 4.90
N PHE A 344 17.53 0.44 4.83
CA PHE A 344 16.24 1.08 4.59
C PHE A 344 16.39 2.41 3.85
N VAL A 345 15.30 2.85 3.27
CA VAL A 345 15.14 4.20 2.70
C VAL A 345 14.22 4.98 3.60
N SER A 346 14.66 6.16 4.04
CA SER A 346 13.87 7.05 4.88
C SER A 346 12.80 7.78 4.07
N TRP A 347 11.90 8.44 4.75
CA TRP A 347 10.88 9.28 4.14
C TRP A 347 11.45 10.40 3.26
N GLY A 348 12.60 10.95 3.60
CA GLY A 348 13.31 11.94 2.78
C GLY A 348 14.04 11.36 1.57
N GLY A 349 14.00 10.06 1.36
CA GLY A 349 14.72 9.37 0.29
C GLY A 349 16.15 8.99 0.64
N ASP A 350 16.60 9.23 1.88
CA ASP A 350 17.95 8.84 2.28
C ASP A 350 18.03 7.35 2.59
N ALA A 351 18.99 6.67 1.98
CA ALA A 351 19.27 5.27 2.17
C ALA A 351 20.34 5.08 3.27
N PHE A 352 20.02 4.21 4.22
CA PHE A 352 20.88 3.92 5.38
C PHE A 352 21.16 2.44 5.50
N ALA A 353 22.31 2.12 6.11
CA ALA A 353 22.58 0.81 6.67
C ALA A 353 22.93 0.95 8.15
N VAL A 354 22.34 0.13 9.00
CA VAL A 354 22.56 0.13 10.45
C VAL A 354 22.84 -1.28 10.91
N ASP A 355 23.96 -1.49 11.60
CA ASP A 355 24.26 -2.76 12.26
C ASP A 355 23.35 -2.94 13.47
N LEU A 356 22.55 -4.01 13.45
CA LEU A 356 21.54 -4.29 14.47
C LEU A 356 22.10 -4.62 15.86
N THR A 357 23.38 -4.94 15.94
CA THR A 357 24.06 -5.31 17.20
C THR A 357 24.71 -4.11 17.86
N SER A 358 25.48 -3.35 17.09
CA SER A 358 26.27 -2.21 17.60
C SER A 358 25.54 -0.89 17.54
N GLY A 359 24.51 -0.76 16.67
CA GLY A 359 23.89 0.52 16.37
C GLY A 359 24.74 1.40 15.46
N GLN A 360 25.83 0.88 14.88
CA GLN A 360 26.64 1.66 13.94
C GLN A 360 25.90 1.84 12.64
N GLY A 361 25.66 3.09 12.27
CA GLY A 361 24.92 3.48 11.07
C GLY A 361 25.78 4.22 10.08
N ARG A 362 25.39 4.17 8.81
CA ARG A 362 25.99 4.97 7.75
C ARG A 362 24.93 5.37 6.72
N HIS A 363 25.04 6.59 6.25
CA HIS A 363 24.32 7.03 5.06
C HIS A 363 24.98 6.40 3.82
N LEU A 364 24.17 5.82 2.94
CA LEU A 364 24.65 5.16 1.73
C LEU A 364 24.56 6.07 0.52
N PHE A 365 23.36 6.60 0.30
CA PHE A 365 23.06 7.52 -0.80
C PHE A 365 21.67 8.12 -0.61
N SER A 366 21.37 9.14 -1.39
CA SER A 366 20.00 9.67 -1.48
C SER A 366 19.33 9.22 -2.77
N VAL A 367 18.06 8.86 -2.66
CA VAL A 367 17.15 8.63 -3.79
C VAL A 367 16.65 10.00 -4.22
N ASP A 368 16.75 10.29 -5.53
CA ASP A 368 16.16 11.50 -6.09
C ASP A 368 14.63 11.40 -6.01
N VAL A 369 14.06 12.02 -4.97
CA VAL A 369 12.62 12.07 -4.74
C VAL A 369 12.02 13.09 -5.69
N PRO A 370 11.11 12.71 -6.60
CA PRO A 370 10.43 13.67 -7.46
C PRO A 370 9.65 14.69 -6.61
N THR A 371 9.51 15.90 -7.12
CA THR A 371 8.54 16.84 -6.56
C THR A 371 7.16 16.20 -6.53
N SER A 372 6.31 16.59 -5.58
CA SER A 372 4.98 16.02 -5.31
C SER A 372 4.02 15.91 -6.52
N GLU A 373 4.42 16.47 -7.66
CA GLU A 373 3.62 16.47 -8.90
C GLU A 373 3.67 15.14 -9.69
N PHE A 374 4.65 14.26 -9.40
CA PHE A 374 4.86 13.06 -10.19
C PHE A 374 4.74 11.81 -9.33
N PRO A 375 3.89 10.85 -9.73
CA PRO A 375 3.77 9.56 -9.04
C PRO A 375 5.08 8.80 -9.03
N TRP A 376 5.44 8.24 -7.89
CA TRP A 376 6.60 7.40 -7.75
C TRP A 376 6.46 6.44 -6.57
N SER A 377 7.22 5.36 -6.60
CA SER A 377 7.34 4.40 -5.51
C SER A 377 8.74 3.78 -5.55
N PHE A 378 9.16 3.14 -4.47
CA PHE A 378 10.41 2.38 -4.44
C PHE A 378 10.20 1.02 -3.79
N GLN A 379 11.10 0.10 -4.05
CA GLN A 379 11.16 -1.21 -3.42
C GLN A 379 12.60 -1.50 -3.01
N VAL A 380 12.79 -1.91 -1.76
CA VAL A 380 14.09 -2.37 -1.28
C VAL A 380 14.23 -3.88 -1.44
N THR A 381 15.44 -4.31 -1.80
CA THR A 381 15.80 -5.72 -1.98
C THR A 381 17.12 -6.01 -1.28
N GLU A 382 17.49 -7.27 -1.17
CA GLU A 382 18.80 -7.64 -0.60
C GLU A 382 19.99 -7.00 -1.33
N THR A 383 19.84 -6.75 -2.63
CA THR A 383 20.92 -6.26 -3.49
C THR A 383 20.93 -4.76 -3.70
N GLY A 384 19.82 -4.07 -3.51
CA GLY A 384 19.71 -2.62 -3.74
C GLY A 384 18.29 -2.09 -3.72
N VAL A 385 18.14 -0.88 -4.24
CA VAL A 385 16.89 -0.14 -4.29
C VAL A 385 16.41 -0.02 -5.73
N TYR A 386 15.17 -0.39 -5.97
CA TYR A 386 14.47 -0.12 -7.22
C TYR A 386 13.56 1.09 -7.04
N THR A 387 13.42 1.91 -8.07
CA THR A 387 12.46 3.02 -8.09
C THR A 387 11.64 2.96 -9.37
N LEU A 388 10.34 3.17 -9.23
CA LEU A 388 9.41 3.31 -10.34
C LEU A 388 8.89 4.75 -10.34
N LYS A 389 9.32 5.56 -11.31
CA LYS A 389 9.07 7.02 -11.32
C LYS A 389 8.41 7.45 -12.62
N ALA A 390 7.34 8.23 -12.52
CA ALA A 390 6.78 8.97 -13.66
C ALA A 390 7.52 10.31 -13.81
N ARG A 391 7.85 10.70 -15.03
CA ARG A 391 8.54 11.96 -15.33
C ARG A 391 7.90 12.71 -16.49
N GLY A 392 7.96 14.04 -16.38
CA GLY A 392 7.51 14.97 -17.42
C GLY A 392 6.00 14.98 -17.65
N VAL A 393 5.54 15.91 -18.48
CA VAL A 393 4.11 16.08 -18.83
C VAL A 393 3.50 14.85 -19.52
N ASP A 394 4.34 14.03 -20.15
CA ASP A 394 3.91 12.78 -20.80
C ASP A 394 3.77 11.63 -19.80
N ARG A 395 4.16 11.81 -18.52
CA ARG A 395 4.12 10.77 -17.47
C ARG A 395 4.84 9.48 -17.90
N VAL A 396 6.00 9.63 -18.55
CA VAL A 396 6.84 8.48 -18.92
C VAL A 396 7.37 7.83 -17.66
N VAL A 397 7.13 6.53 -17.50
CA VAL A 397 7.51 5.77 -16.29
C VAL A 397 8.79 5.03 -16.54
N THR A 398 9.77 5.20 -15.65
CA THR A 398 11.05 4.53 -15.69
C THR A 398 11.22 3.66 -14.43
N LEU A 399 11.59 2.40 -14.62
CA LEU A 399 12.11 1.54 -13.57
C LEU A 399 13.62 1.67 -13.56
N SER A 400 14.18 2.06 -12.41
CA SER A 400 15.62 2.22 -12.22
C SER A 400 16.09 1.43 -11.01
N TYR A 401 17.36 1.05 -10.97
CA TYR A 401 18.00 0.27 -9.92
C TYR A 401 19.30 0.90 -9.46
N ARG A 402 19.59 0.82 -8.17
CA ARG A 402 20.87 1.19 -7.57
C ARG A 402 21.28 0.17 -6.51
N PRO A 403 22.51 -0.39 -6.58
CA PRO A 403 22.99 -1.32 -5.56
C PRO A 403 23.32 -0.60 -4.23
N TRP A 404 23.22 -1.33 -3.12
CA TRP A 404 23.53 -0.81 -1.79
C TRP A 404 25.00 -0.39 -1.63
N GLU A 405 25.90 -1.06 -2.33
CA GLU A 405 27.34 -0.79 -2.28
C GLU A 405 27.73 0.50 -3.00
N GLY A 406 26.78 1.20 -3.58
CA GLY A 406 26.99 2.45 -4.32
C GLY A 406 26.98 2.23 -5.82
N GLY A 407 27.37 3.28 -6.57
CA GLY A 407 27.29 3.32 -8.02
C GLY A 407 26.22 4.29 -8.50
N GLU A 408 26.06 4.39 -9.82
CA GLU A 408 25.04 5.22 -10.45
C GLU A 408 23.71 4.47 -10.58
N TRP A 409 22.61 5.23 -10.68
CA TRP A 409 21.31 4.69 -11.05
C TRP A 409 21.36 4.12 -12.47
N ARG A 410 20.85 2.92 -12.64
CA ARG A 410 20.73 2.27 -13.92
C ARG A 410 19.24 2.15 -14.29
N ASP A 411 18.85 2.76 -15.40
CA ASP A 411 17.53 2.57 -15.96
C ASP A 411 17.43 1.16 -16.56
N ILE A 412 16.40 0.41 -16.13
CA ILE A 412 16.15 -0.96 -16.58
C ILE A 412 15.25 -0.93 -17.80
N PHE A 413 14.09 -0.28 -17.68
CA PHE A 413 13.22 0.01 -18.81
C PHE A 413 12.50 1.33 -18.61
N THR A 414 11.99 1.85 -19.73
CA THR A 414 11.13 3.03 -19.75
C THR A 414 9.90 2.71 -20.56
N THR A 415 8.72 3.00 -20.00
CA THR A 415 7.44 2.75 -20.65
C THR A 415 6.55 3.98 -20.68
N ARG A 416 5.80 4.15 -21.79
CA ARG A 416 4.72 5.15 -21.91
C ARG A 416 3.35 4.54 -21.65
N ASP A 417 3.26 3.24 -21.54
CA ASP A 417 2.01 2.50 -21.49
C ASP A 417 1.25 2.78 -20.17
N LEU A 418 1.98 3.02 -19.07
CA LEU A 418 1.41 3.45 -17.80
C LEU A 418 0.90 4.90 -17.81
N ALA A 419 1.43 5.76 -18.69
CA ALA A 419 1.11 7.18 -18.73
C ALA A 419 -0.40 7.45 -18.91
N TYR A 420 -1.09 6.57 -19.64
CA TYR A 420 -2.55 6.69 -19.82
C TYR A 420 -3.31 6.66 -18.49
N TYR A 421 -2.87 5.83 -17.53
CA TYR A 421 -3.52 5.65 -16.24
C TYR A 421 -3.09 6.70 -15.21
N LEU A 422 -1.95 7.33 -15.42
CA LEU A 422 -1.38 8.34 -14.50
C LEU A 422 -1.74 9.78 -14.89
N LYS A 423 -2.30 10.00 -16.09
CA LYS A 423 -2.68 11.35 -16.56
C LYS A 423 -4.02 11.76 -15.96
N GLU A 424 -4.07 13.01 -15.54
CA GLU A 424 -5.29 13.68 -15.17
C GLU A 424 -6.20 13.79 -16.42
N GLY A 425 -7.39 13.20 -16.34
CA GLY A 425 -8.45 13.36 -17.33
C GLY A 425 -9.48 14.35 -16.85
N VAL A 426 -10.25 14.95 -17.78
CA VAL A 426 -11.33 15.89 -17.45
C VAL A 426 -12.39 15.26 -16.53
N LEU A 427 -12.47 13.93 -16.46
CA LEU A 427 -13.48 13.18 -15.71
C LEU A 427 -12.85 12.06 -14.83
N THR A 428 -11.53 11.92 -14.81
CA THR A 428 -10.83 10.88 -14.05
C THR A 428 -9.81 11.52 -13.13
N PRO A 429 -9.74 11.12 -11.84
CA PRO A 429 -8.70 11.61 -10.94
C PRO A 429 -7.32 11.17 -11.43
N THR A 430 -6.31 11.93 -11.07
CA THR A 430 -4.92 11.51 -11.22
C THR A 430 -4.68 10.29 -10.33
N LEU A 431 -4.13 9.22 -10.90
CA LEU A 431 -3.72 8.06 -10.12
C LEU A 431 -2.25 8.16 -9.73
N ASP A 432 -1.94 7.65 -8.55
CA ASP A 432 -0.59 7.51 -8.04
C ASP A 432 -0.09 6.06 -8.21
N ILE A 433 1.22 5.89 -8.25
CA ILE A 433 1.86 4.59 -8.09
C ILE A 433 1.86 4.31 -6.58
N GLN A 434 0.91 3.50 -6.11
CA GLN A 434 0.79 3.20 -4.69
C GLN A 434 1.92 2.29 -4.21
N SER A 435 2.21 1.25 -4.97
CA SER A 435 3.33 0.33 -4.72
C SER A 435 3.68 -0.45 -5.97
N PHE A 436 4.81 -1.13 -5.95
CA PHE A 436 5.15 -2.15 -6.95
C PHE A 436 5.95 -3.27 -6.31
N ALA A 437 5.92 -4.45 -6.95
CA ALA A 437 6.70 -5.61 -6.55
C ALA A 437 7.41 -6.24 -7.73
N LEU A 438 8.61 -6.73 -7.50
CA LEU A 438 9.41 -7.45 -8.47
C LEU A 438 9.17 -8.96 -8.36
N ARG A 439 9.23 -9.66 -9.50
CA ARG A 439 9.18 -11.12 -9.52
C ARG A 439 10.36 -11.69 -8.71
N PRO A 440 10.13 -12.64 -7.79
CA PRO A 440 11.20 -13.30 -7.06
C PRO A 440 12.29 -13.84 -7.98
N GLY A 441 13.55 -13.53 -7.64
CA GLY A 441 14.71 -13.94 -8.43
C GLY A 441 14.96 -13.16 -9.72
N TRP A 442 14.13 -12.17 -10.05
CA TRP A 442 14.43 -11.25 -11.15
C TRP A 442 15.33 -10.11 -10.69
N ASP A 443 16.47 -9.98 -11.33
CA ASP A 443 17.55 -9.03 -10.97
C ASP A 443 17.58 -7.77 -11.87
N GLY A 444 16.51 -7.53 -12.65
CA GLY A 444 16.45 -6.41 -13.58
C GLY A 444 17.41 -6.54 -14.78
N GLY A 445 17.81 -7.77 -15.13
CA GLY A 445 18.77 -8.02 -16.20
C GLY A 445 20.18 -7.54 -15.84
N ALA A 446 20.55 -7.63 -14.56
CA ALA A 446 21.89 -7.32 -14.06
C ALA A 446 22.89 -8.44 -14.43
N GLN A 447 23.10 -8.73 -15.72
CA GLN A 447 24.23 -9.52 -16.22
C GLN A 447 25.20 -8.65 -17.00
#